data_78ac72762bd46cfe55be5b68728e9f84
#
_entry.id   78ac72762bd46cfe55be5b68728e9f84
#
_cell.length_a   1.000
_cell.length_b   1.000
_cell.length_c   1.000
_cell.angle_alpha   90.00
_cell.angle_beta   90.00
_cell.angle_gamma   90.00
#
_symmetry.space_group_name_H-M   'P 1'
#
loop_
_entity.id
_entity.type
_entity.pdbx_description
1 polymer ?
#
loop_
_entity_poly.entity_id
_entity_poly.type
_entity_poly.pdbx_seq_one_letter_code
_entity_poly.pdbx_strand_id
1 'polypeptide(L)'
;MILEKFDDIYQRAAEQKGGEARLQALLCEVKSTQQLLDVPDHRWLAELTRKIFQSGFVWRIVNQKWDSFEQVFWGFEIEKLLMMPDELWEKKAQDPSIIRNWSKVATIKQNAQMIYQANLEGGFSRLLAEWDSGNITALWQYLKRNGKRLGGNTGAYTLRAVGKDTFLLTHDVEAYLRNHKLIDGGIQTQRSFTIAQQVFAEWQQQSGRPLSHISQIVTFSMG
;
A
#
# COMPACT_ATOMS: atom_id res chain seq x y z
N MET A 1 -27.58 -0.10 -11.01
CA MET A 1 -26.46 -1.04 -10.94
C MET A 1 -26.76 -1.97 -9.76
N ILE A 2 -26.90 -3.26 -10.01
CA ILE A 2 -27.14 -4.22 -8.90
C ILE A 2 -25.75 -4.68 -8.45
N LEU A 3 -25.33 -4.24 -7.28
CA LEU A 3 -24.11 -4.70 -6.64
C LEU A 3 -24.38 -6.05 -5.96
N GLU A 4 -23.48 -7.02 -6.12
CA GLU A 4 -23.54 -8.30 -5.40
C GLU A 4 -23.48 -8.05 -3.90
N LYS A 5 -24.27 -8.76 -3.11
CA LYS A 5 -24.23 -8.66 -1.65
C LYS A 5 -22.88 -9.16 -1.12
N PHE A 6 -22.34 -8.46 -0.14
CA PHE A 6 -21.04 -8.85 0.41
C PHE A 6 -21.04 -10.23 1.07
N ASP A 7 -22.17 -10.66 1.66
CA ASP A 7 -22.30 -11.99 2.25
C ASP A 7 -22.09 -13.11 1.23
N ASP A 8 -22.57 -12.94 -0.01
CA ASP A 8 -22.40 -13.94 -1.08
C ASP A 8 -20.92 -14.05 -1.49
N ILE A 9 -20.23 -12.90 -1.55
CA ILE A 9 -18.77 -12.84 -1.82
C ILE A 9 -17.99 -13.51 -0.68
N TYR A 10 -18.38 -13.23 0.57
CA TYR A 10 -17.75 -13.79 1.76
C TYR A 10 -17.90 -15.31 1.82
N GLN A 11 -19.09 -15.84 1.60
CA GLN A 11 -19.35 -17.28 1.58
C GLN A 11 -18.51 -17.99 0.51
N ARG A 12 -18.47 -17.45 -0.69
CA ARG A 12 -17.66 -18.00 -1.79
C ARG A 12 -16.16 -17.99 -1.43
N ALA A 13 -15.66 -16.90 -0.82
CA ALA A 13 -14.27 -16.82 -0.36
C ALA A 13 -13.99 -17.85 0.77
N ALA A 14 -14.91 -18.03 1.70
CA ALA A 14 -14.78 -18.99 2.79
C ALA A 14 -14.72 -20.43 2.26
N GLU A 15 -15.59 -20.79 1.34
CA GLU A 15 -15.59 -22.11 0.67
C GLU A 15 -14.24 -22.37 -0.01
N GLN A 16 -13.74 -21.42 -0.78
CA GLN A 16 -12.46 -21.57 -1.49
C GLN A 16 -11.24 -21.67 -0.56
N LYS A 17 -11.29 -21.06 0.61
CA LYS A 17 -10.18 -21.11 1.61
C LYS A 17 -10.34 -22.24 2.62
N GLY A 18 -11.38 -23.07 2.47
CA GLY A 18 -11.62 -24.23 3.33
C GLY A 18 -12.25 -23.88 4.67
N GLY A 19 -13.11 -22.87 4.68
CA GLY A 19 -13.96 -22.45 5.79
C GLY A 19 -13.62 -21.08 6.36
N GLU A 20 -14.58 -20.52 7.10
CA GLU A 20 -14.48 -19.17 7.66
C GLU A 20 -13.25 -18.97 8.57
N ALA A 21 -12.94 -19.92 9.43
CA ALA A 21 -11.81 -19.82 10.35
C ALA A 21 -10.48 -19.65 9.58
N ARG A 22 -10.30 -20.40 8.48
CA ARG A 22 -9.12 -20.28 7.62
C ARG A 22 -9.11 -18.96 6.86
N LEU A 23 -10.25 -18.52 6.34
CA LEU A 23 -10.37 -17.23 5.69
C LEU A 23 -9.99 -16.09 6.64
N GLN A 24 -10.51 -16.09 7.88
CA GLN A 24 -10.18 -15.06 8.88
C GLN A 24 -8.67 -15.02 9.21
N ALA A 25 -8.02 -16.17 9.31
CA ALA A 25 -6.58 -16.26 9.58
C ALA A 25 -5.68 -15.71 8.44
N LEU A 26 -6.24 -15.54 7.24
CA LEU A 26 -5.52 -14.97 6.07
C LEU A 26 -5.65 -13.45 5.97
N LEU A 27 -6.56 -12.84 6.72
CA LEU A 27 -6.79 -11.39 6.65
C LEU A 27 -5.65 -10.63 7.34
N CYS A 28 -5.25 -9.51 6.73
CA CYS A 28 -4.19 -8.67 7.27
C CYS A 28 -4.64 -7.95 8.56
N GLU A 29 -3.66 -7.57 9.36
CA GLU A 29 -3.89 -6.67 10.48
C GLU A 29 -4.26 -5.27 9.99
N VAL A 30 -5.24 -4.64 10.64
CA VAL A 30 -5.59 -3.23 10.46
C VAL A 30 -5.39 -2.52 11.78
N LYS A 31 -4.54 -1.50 11.78
CA LYS A 31 -4.19 -0.72 12.96
C LYS A 31 -5.19 0.39 13.23
N SER A 32 -5.39 0.69 14.50
CA SER A 32 -6.12 1.90 14.92
C SER A 32 -5.35 3.17 14.53
N THR A 33 -6.05 4.30 14.52
CA THR A 33 -5.42 5.61 14.29
C THR A 33 -4.27 5.85 15.26
N GLN A 34 -4.44 5.52 16.54
CA GLN A 34 -3.37 5.69 17.53
C GLN A 34 -2.13 4.83 17.21
N GLN A 35 -2.33 3.56 16.88
CA GLN A 35 -1.22 2.68 16.49
C GLN A 35 -0.50 3.18 15.23
N LEU A 36 -1.20 3.84 14.31
CA LEU A 36 -0.59 4.43 13.11
C LEU A 36 0.18 5.72 13.45
N LEU A 37 -0.31 6.52 14.38
CA LEU A 37 0.41 7.71 14.90
C LEU A 37 1.75 7.33 15.55
N ASP A 38 1.80 6.16 16.19
CA ASP A 38 3.00 5.65 16.85
C ASP A 38 4.02 5.02 15.87
N VAL A 39 3.67 4.90 14.57
CA VAL A 39 4.61 4.40 13.55
C VAL A 39 5.63 5.50 13.22
N PRO A 40 6.93 5.29 13.51
CA PRO A 40 7.95 6.28 13.20
C PRO A 40 8.10 6.49 11.68
N ASP A 41 8.42 7.70 11.27
CA ASP A 41 8.54 8.08 9.85
C ASP A 41 9.56 7.25 9.07
N HIS A 42 10.65 6.85 9.71
CA HIS A 42 11.64 5.99 9.07
C HIS A 42 11.08 4.59 8.73
N ARG A 43 10.06 4.10 9.45
CA ARG A 43 9.37 2.85 9.12
C ARG A 43 8.43 3.02 7.95
N TRP A 44 7.80 4.18 7.81
CA TRP A 44 7.06 4.52 6.59
C TRP A 44 7.98 4.56 5.37
N LEU A 45 9.14 5.24 5.48
CA LEU A 45 10.12 5.31 4.39
C LEU A 45 10.67 3.93 4.02
N ALA A 46 10.94 3.08 5.00
CA ALA A 46 11.38 1.71 4.79
C ALA A 46 10.33 0.91 3.98
N GLU A 47 9.06 0.97 4.38
CA GLU A 47 8.02 0.21 3.69
C GLU A 47 7.69 0.78 2.30
N LEU A 48 7.69 2.11 2.12
CA LEU A 48 7.63 2.75 0.79
C LEU A 48 8.72 2.21 -0.12
N THR A 49 9.95 2.17 0.37
CA THR A 49 11.11 1.63 -0.38
C THR A 49 10.92 0.15 -0.69
N ARG A 50 10.48 -0.66 0.28
CA ARG A 50 10.22 -2.09 0.08
C ARG A 50 9.22 -2.33 -1.04
N LYS A 51 8.08 -1.61 -1.03
CA LYS A 51 7.05 -1.75 -2.08
C LYS A 51 7.53 -1.26 -3.45
N ILE A 52 8.34 -0.20 -3.50
CA ILE A 52 8.96 0.24 -4.75
C ILE A 52 9.88 -0.85 -5.32
N PHE A 53 10.66 -1.54 -4.50
CA PHE A 53 11.50 -2.64 -4.95
C PHE A 53 10.67 -3.87 -5.32
N GLN A 54 9.62 -4.21 -4.58
CA GLN A 54 8.71 -5.30 -4.88
C GLN A 54 7.92 -5.07 -6.18
N SER A 55 7.72 -3.82 -6.59
CA SER A 55 7.13 -3.49 -7.89
C SER A 55 8.15 -3.73 -9.02
N GLY A 56 8.11 -4.93 -9.63
CA GLY A 56 8.98 -5.33 -10.74
C GLY A 56 10.18 -6.20 -10.37
N PHE A 57 10.24 -6.66 -9.12
CA PHE A 57 11.15 -7.75 -8.70
C PHE A 57 10.36 -8.84 -7.98
N VAL A 58 10.92 -10.04 -7.94
CA VAL A 58 10.35 -11.15 -7.17
C VAL A 58 10.36 -10.79 -5.68
N TRP A 59 9.21 -10.74 -5.06
CA TRP A 59 9.02 -10.30 -3.68
C TRP A 59 9.90 -11.05 -2.68
N ARG A 60 10.06 -12.37 -2.89
CA ARG A 60 10.93 -13.22 -2.06
C ARG A 60 12.38 -12.69 -2.05
N ILE A 61 12.91 -12.30 -3.20
CA ILE A 61 14.29 -11.80 -3.31
C ILE A 61 14.43 -10.47 -2.58
N VAL A 62 13.46 -9.56 -2.72
CA VAL A 62 13.45 -8.30 -1.99
C VAL A 62 13.44 -8.54 -0.48
N ASN A 63 12.58 -9.44 -0.01
CA ASN A 63 12.46 -9.75 1.42
C ASN A 63 13.74 -10.40 1.98
N GLN A 64 14.38 -11.32 1.23
CA GLN A 64 15.64 -11.95 1.64
C GLN A 64 16.80 -10.96 1.78
N LYS A 65 16.79 -9.86 1.02
CA LYS A 65 17.82 -8.82 1.08
C LYS A 65 17.45 -7.64 1.99
N TRP A 66 16.30 -7.70 2.67
CA TRP A 66 15.77 -6.53 3.35
C TRP A 66 16.65 -6.05 4.50
N ASP A 67 17.22 -6.97 5.29
CA ASP A 67 18.13 -6.64 6.38
C ASP A 67 19.38 -5.89 5.88
N SER A 68 19.86 -6.23 4.67
CA SER A 68 20.93 -5.49 4.03
C SER A 68 20.52 -4.07 3.63
N PHE A 69 19.28 -3.87 3.16
CA PHE A 69 18.74 -2.53 2.91
C PHE A 69 18.69 -1.71 4.19
N GLU A 70 18.22 -2.27 5.30
CA GLU A 70 18.20 -1.60 6.61
C GLU A 70 19.61 -1.16 7.04
N GLN A 71 20.61 -2.03 6.88
CA GLN A 71 22.00 -1.71 7.22
C GLN A 71 22.60 -0.65 6.28
N VAL A 72 22.47 -0.81 4.97
CA VAL A 72 23.02 0.10 3.96
C VAL A 72 22.42 1.49 4.09
N PHE A 73 21.13 1.61 4.37
CA PHE A 73 20.41 2.89 4.49
C PHE A 73 20.15 3.31 5.95
N TRP A 74 20.93 2.80 6.90
CA TRP A 74 20.94 3.23 8.31
C TRP A 74 19.54 3.20 8.98
N GLY A 75 18.80 2.13 8.75
CA GLY A 75 17.42 1.99 9.25
C GLY A 75 16.44 2.99 8.65
N PHE A 76 16.79 3.60 7.52
CA PHE A 76 15.99 4.62 6.83
C PHE A 76 15.78 5.91 7.62
N GLU A 77 16.70 6.26 8.53
CA GLU A 77 16.63 7.50 9.28
C GLU A 77 16.68 8.72 8.35
N ILE A 78 15.60 9.48 8.33
CA ILE A 78 15.31 10.50 7.32
C ILE A 78 16.37 11.59 7.30
N GLU A 79 16.73 12.14 8.45
CA GLU A 79 17.72 13.21 8.56
C GLU A 79 19.09 12.77 8.05
N LYS A 80 19.55 11.57 8.44
CA LYS A 80 20.82 11.01 7.95
C LYS A 80 20.80 10.81 6.43
N LEU A 81 19.69 10.34 5.89
CA LEU A 81 19.55 10.14 4.45
C LEU A 81 19.53 11.46 3.68
N LEU A 82 18.86 12.48 4.19
CA LEU A 82 18.83 13.80 3.55
C LEU A 82 20.18 14.52 3.56
N MET A 83 20.98 14.29 4.60
CA MET A 83 22.33 14.86 4.71
C MET A 83 23.40 14.09 3.91
N MET A 84 23.04 12.92 3.33
CA MET A 84 23.98 12.08 2.61
C MET A 84 24.41 12.72 1.27
N PRO A 85 25.73 12.86 0.99
CA PRO A 85 26.24 13.37 -0.27
C PRO A 85 25.85 12.49 -1.47
N ASP A 86 25.74 13.09 -2.65
CA ASP A 86 25.29 12.36 -3.86
C ASP A 86 26.25 11.23 -4.24
N GLU A 87 27.57 11.41 -4.07
CA GLU A 87 28.57 10.36 -4.32
C GLU A 87 28.36 9.12 -3.44
N LEU A 88 27.89 9.33 -2.20
CA LEU A 88 27.60 8.21 -1.30
C LEU A 88 26.32 7.48 -1.71
N TRP A 89 25.34 8.19 -2.27
CA TRP A 89 24.14 7.55 -2.86
C TRP A 89 24.51 6.62 -4.01
N GLU A 90 25.37 7.07 -4.92
CA GLU A 90 25.87 6.28 -6.03
C GLU A 90 26.62 5.03 -5.54
N LYS A 91 27.51 5.20 -4.56
CA LYS A 91 28.25 4.08 -3.95
C LYS A 91 27.31 3.07 -3.29
N LYS A 92 26.33 3.52 -2.50
CA LYS A 92 25.35 2.63 -1.86
C LYS A 92 24.48 1.90 -2.89
N ALA A 93 24.12 2.52 -4.00
CA ALA A 93 23.36 1.88 -5.06
C ALA A 93 24.11 0.74 -5.77
N GLN A 94 25.46 0.71 -5.66
CA GLN A 94 26.32 -0.34 -6.21
C GLN A 94 26.63 -1.44 -5.18
N ASP A 95 26.18 -1.33 -3.95
CA ASP A 95 26.43 -2.31 -2.90
C ASP A 95 25.87 -3.68 -3.30
N PRO A 96 26.69 -4.75 -3.33
CA PRO A 96 26.24 -6.07 -3.75
C PRO A 96 25.29 -6.76 -2.77
N SER A 97 25.23 -6.29 -1.54
CA SER A 97 24.31 -6.83 -0.52
C SER A 97 22.85 -6.48 -0.80
N ILE A 98 22.58 -5.38 -1.50
CA ILE A 98 21.23 -4.97 -1.89
C ILE A 98 20.91 -5.31 -3.35
N ILE A 99 19.70 -4.99 -3.80
CA ILE A 99 19.34 -5.05 -5.22
C ILE A 99 19.83 -3.77 -5.90
N ARG A 100 20.87 -3.90 -6.74
CA ARG A 100 21.49 -2.77 -7.44
C ARG A 100 20.58 -2.23 -8.54
N ASN A 101 19.84 -1.19 -8.20
CA ASN A 101 18.98 -0.48 -9.14
C ASN A 101 18.95 1.01 -8.79
N TRP A 102 19.83 1.79 -9.43
CA TRP A 102 19.97 3.22 -9.20
C TRP A 102 18.62 3.95 -9.24
N SER A 103 17.79 3.69 -10.26
CA SER A 103 16.52 4.41 -10.42
C SER A 103 15.51 4.16 -9.28
N LYS A 104 15.65 3.05 -8.54
CA LYS A 104 14.86 2.77 -7.34
C LYS A 104 15.55 3.28 -6.08
N VAL A 105 16.86 3.14 -5.96
CA VAL A 105 17.62 3.70 -4.83
C VAL A 105 17.46 5.22 -4.75
N ALA A 106 17.54 5.91 -5.86
CA ALA A 106 17.32 7.37 -5.91
C ALA A 106 15.97 7.82 -5.38
N THR A 107 14.93 6.95 -5.42
CA THR A 107 13.62 7.28 -4.87
C THR A 107 13.62 7.37 -3.35
N ILE A 108 14.58 6.77 -2.67
CA ILE A 108 14.67 6.80 -1.19
C ILE A 108 14.86 8.25 -0.73
N LYS A 109 15.83 8.96 -1.31
CA LYS A 109 16.09 10.39 -1.01
C LYS A 109 14.85 11.26 -1.28
N GLN A 110 14.20 11.03 -2.43
CA GLN A 110 13.03 11.80 -2.84
C GLN A 110 11.82 11.57 -1.93
N ASN A 111 11.60 10.32 -1.50
CA ASN A 111 10.52 10.00 -0.58
C ASN A 111 10.85 10.43 0.87
N ALA A 112 12.13 10.42 1.27
CA ALA A 112 12.56 11.04 2.52
C ALA A 112 12.27 12.55 2.53
N GLN A 113 12.50 13.25 1.42
CA GLN A 113 12.16 14.68 1.27
C GLN A 113 10.65 14.91 1.38
N MET A 114 9.82 14.06 0.76
CA MET A 114 8.35 14.13 0.89
C MET A 114 7.92 14.02 2.36
N ILE A 115 8.47 13.05 3.09
CA ILE A 115 8.13 12.85 4.52
C ILE A 115 8.60 14.05 5.35
N TYR A 116 9.83 14.51 5.13
CA TYR A 116 10.36 15.69 5.81
C TYR A 116 9.47 16.93 5.58
N GLN A 117 9.07 17.18 4.33
CA GLN A 117 8.16 18.27 4.00
C GLN A 117 6.80 18.15 4.71
N ALA A 118 6.20 16.97 4.70
CA ALA A 118 4.94 16.72 5.40
C ALA A 118 5.08 16.93 6.94
N ASN A 119 6.27 16.68 7.50
CA ASN A 119 6.52 16.93 8.92
C ASN A 119 6.52 18.43 9.26
N LEU A 120 6.98 19.28 8.36
CA LEU A 120 6.88 20.73 8.53
C LEU A 120 5.42 21.23 8.49
N GLU A 121 4.52 20.47 7.89
CA GLU A 121 3.10 20.78 7.70
C GLU A 121 2.17 20.10 8.73
N GLY A 122 2.72 19.38 9.73
CA GLY A 122 1.92 18.77 10.79
C GLY A 122 2.16 17.30 11.07
N GLY A 123 3.03 16.65 10.31
CA GLY A 123 3.48 15.27 10.53
C GLY A 123 2.97 14.28 9.49
N PHE A 124 3.90 13.52 8.90
CA PHE A 124 3.58 12.52 7.88
C PHE A 124 2.75 11.36 8.44
N SER A 125 3.17 10.79 9.58
CA SER A 125 2.42 9.71 10.24
C SER A 125 1.01 10.17 10.63
N ARG A 126 0.86 11.41 11.12
CA ARG A 126 -0.45 11.99 11.42
C ARG A 126 -1.32 12.12 10.17
N LEU A 127 -0.78 12.70 9.10
CA LEU A 127 -1.47 12.82 7.82
C LEU A 127 -2.06 11.49 7.35
N LEU A 128 -1.26 10.41 7.42
CA LEU A 128 -1.69 9.09 6.99
C LEU A 128 -2.69 8.46 7.97
N ALA A 129 -2.43 8.59 9.27
CA ALA A 129 -3.27 7.99 10.32
C ALA A 129 -4.68 8.59 10.34
N GLU A 130 -4.77 9.92 10.28
CA GLU A 130 -6.02 10.67 10.38
C GLU A 130 -6.77 10.81 9.05
N TRP A 131 -6.17 10.36 7.92
CA TRP A 131 -6.84 10.42 6.62
C TRP A 131 -8.12 9.61 6.62
N ASP A 132 -9.20 10.23 6.15
CA ASP A 132 -10.52 9.61 6.08
C ASP A 132 -10.51 8.39 5.11
N SER A 133 -10.84 7.20 5.64
CA SER A 133 -10.96 5.98 4.86
C SER A 133 -12.11 6.05 3.83
N GLY A 134 -13.12 6.90 4.06
CA GLY A 134 -14.16 7.20 3.09
C GLY A 134 -13.66 7.89 1.83
N ASN A 135 -12.41 8.40 1.85
CA ASN A 135 -11.75 9.02 0.69
C ASN A 135 -10.32 8.51 0.50
N ILE A 136 -10.12 7.21 0.65
CA ILE A 136 -8.77 6.59 0.62
C ILE A 136 -8.08 6.73 -0.75
N THR A 137 -8.83 6.78 -1.84
CA THR A 137 -8.27 6.98 -3.18
C THR A 137 -7.60 8.35 -3.35
N ALA A 138 -8.06 9.38 -2.63
CA ALA A 138 -7.39 10.67 -2.61
C ALA A 138 -6.02 10.60 -1.89
N LEU A 139 -5.88 9.75 -0.86
CA LEU A 139 -4.58 9.48 -0.25
C LEU A 139 -3.61 8.82 -1.24
N TRP A 140 -4.08 7.89 -2.07
CA TRP A 140 -3.22 7.32 -3.14
C TRP A 140 -2.76 8.39 -4.13
N GLN A 141 -3.65 9.33 -4.49
CA GLN A 141 -3.29 10.46 -5.36
C GLN A 141 -2.30 11.42 -4.68
N TYR A 142 -2.45 11.66 -3.37
CA TYR A 142 -1.48 12.43 -2.59
C TYR A 142 -0.09 11.78 -2.66
N LEU A 143 0.01 10.48 -2.36
CA LEU A 143 1.28 9.75 -2.42
C LEU A 143 1.88 9.74 -3.83
N LYS A 144 1.06 9.54 -4.86
CA LYS A 144 1.50 9.58 -6.26
C LYS A 144 2.06 10.94 -6.67
N ARG A 145 1.46 12.04 -6.19
CA ARG A 145 1.82 13.41 -6.57
C ARG A 145 3.07 13.88 -5.85
N ASN A 146 3.17 13.60 -4.56
CA ASN A 146 4.22 14.13 -3.71
C ASN A 146 5.42 13.19 -3.58
N GLY A 147 5.21 11.89 -3.73
CA GLY A 147 6.26 10.88 -3.67
C GLY A 147 6.72 10.40 -5.04
N LYS A 148 7.79 9.64 -5.04
CA LYS A 148 8.39 9.08 -6.26
C LYS A 148 8.12 7.58 -6.36
N ARG A 149 7.59 7.14 -7.50
CA ARG A 149 7.20 5.75 -7.79
C ARG A 149 6.13 5.18 -6.84
N LEU A 150 5.27 6.05 -6.30
CA LEU A 150 4.16 5.66 -5.40
C LEU A 150 2.81 5.60 -6.12
N GLY A 151 2.79 5.70 -7.44
CA GLY A 151 1.59 5.51 -8.25
C GLY A 151 1.21 4.05 -8.45
N GLY A 152 0.14 3.81 -9.19
CA GLY A 152 -0.45 2.48 -9.32
C GLY A 152 -0.91 1.96 -7.96
N ASN A 153 -0.59 0.70 -7.68
CA ASN A 153 -0.89 0.10 -6.37
C ASN A 153 0.23 0.27 -5.33
N THR A 154 1.41 0.85 -5.68
CA THR A 154 2.57 0.88 -4.78
C THR A 154 2.28 1.60 -3.47
N GLY A 155 1.69 2.80 -3.54
CA GLY A 155 1.28 3.56 -2.36
C GLY A 155 0.23 2.80 -1.53
N ALA A 156 -0.80 2.27 -2.18
CA ALA A 156 -1.84 1.50 -1.50
C ALA A 156 -1.31 0.23 -0.82
N TYR A 157 -0.38 -0.50 -1.46
CA TYR A 157 0.31 -1.63 -0.84
C TYR A 157 1.14 -1.23 0.37
N THR A 158 1.79 -0.05 0.33
CA THR A 158 2.52 0.47 1.50
C THR A 158 1.57 0.74 2.65
N LEU A 159 0.47 1.45 2.40
CA LEU A 159 -0.53 1.76 3.42
C LEU A 159 -1.03 0.48 4.11
N ARG A 160 -1.47 -0.52 3.33
CA ARG A 160 -1.92 -1.81 3.86
C ARG A 160 -0.82 -2.52 4.65
N ALA A 161 0.41 -2.54 4.16
CA ALA A 161 1.52 -3.25 4.81
C ALA A 161 1.89 -2.66 6.17
N VAL A 162 1.72 -1.35 6.35
CA VAL A 162 1.91 -0.69 7.65
C VAL A 162 0.68 -0.85 8.56
N GLY A 163 -0.47 -1.18 8.00
CA GLY A 163 -1.73 -1.41 8.73
C GLY A 163 -2.78 -0.31 8.55
N LYS A 164 -2.56 0.68 7.68
CA LYS A 164 -3.60 1.65 7.33
C LYS A 164 -4.70 0.97 6.54
N ASP A 165 -5.95 1.15 6.96
CA ASP A 165 -7.09 0.57 6.26
C ASP A 165 -7.24 1.14 4.86
N THR A 166 -7.14 0.27 3.86
CA THR A 166 -7.26 0.60 2.43
C THR A 166 -7.61 -0.63 1.61
N PHE A 167 -8.50 -0.52 0.66
CA PHE A 167 -8.64 -1.56 -0.35
C PHE A 167 -7.46 -1.51 -1.34
N LEU A 168 -7.27 -2.58 -2.12
CA LEU A 168 -6.31 -2.63 -3.22
C LEU A 168 -7.05 -2.98 -4.52
N LEU A 169 -6.68 -2.31 -5.61
CA LEU A 169 -7.12 -2.66 -6.95
C LEU A 169 -6.10 -3.64 -7.57
N THR A 170 -6.03 -4.85 -6.97
CA THR A 170 -5.24 -5.95 -7.52
C THR A 170 -5.83 -6.44 -8.84
N HIS A 171 -5.10 -7.29 -9.56
CA HIS A 171 -5.60 -7.91 -10.79
C HIS A 171 -6.96 -8.60 -10.55
N ASP A 172 -7.09 -9.35 -9.46
CA ASP A 172 -8.32 -10.09 -9.16
C ASP A 172 -9.48 -9.15 -8.79
N VAL A 173 -9.22 -8.10 -8.00
CA VAL A 173 -10.23 -7.08 -7.69
C VAL A 173 -10.65 -6.34 -8.95
N GLU A 174 -9.71 -5.98 -9.83
CA GLU A 174 -10.03 -5.39 -11.13
C GLU A 174 -10.87 -6.34 -11.99
N ALA A 175 -10.48 -7.60 -12.09
CA ALA A 175 -11.21 -8.63 -12.82
C ALA A 175 -12.64 -8.78 -12.26
N TYR A 176 -12.78 -8.81 -10.93
CA TYR A 176 -14.09 -8.83 -10.28
C TYR A 176 -14.96 -7.64 -10.71
N LEU A 177 -14.44 -6.42 -10.57
CA LEU A 177 -15.17 -5.20 -10.91
C LEU A 177 -15.58 -5.16 -12.41
N ARG A 178 -14.73 -5.69 -13.30
CA ARG A 178 -15.01 -5.78 -14.74
C ARG A 178 -16.06 -6.84 -15.05
N ASN A 179 -15.96 -8.03 -14.46
CA ASN A 179 -16.89 -9.12 -14.67
C ASN A 179 -18.33 -8.73 -14.25
N HIS A 180 -18.45 -7.89 -13.22
CA HIS A 180 -19.72 -7.33 -12.75
C HIS A 180 -20.10 -6.02 -13.46
N LYS A 181 -19.37 -5.62 -14.53
CA LYS A 181 -19.65 -4.40 -15.32
C LYS A 181 -19.68 -3.11 -14.49
N LEU A 182 -18.94 -3.09 -13.38
CA LEU A 182 -18.84 -1.93 -12.50
C LEU A 182 -17.87 -0.89 -13.07
N ILE A 183 -16.80 -1.34 -13.74
CA ILE A 183 -15.82 -0.49 -14.44
C ILE A 183 -15.66 -0.95 -15.89
N ASP A 184 -15.51 0.02 -16.79
CA ASP A 184 -15.35 -0.19 -18.25
C ASP A 184 -14.06 0.42 -18.82
N GLY A 185 -13.45 1.35 -18.08
CA GLY A 185 -12.24 2.09 -18.50
C GLY A 185 -10.95 1.61 -17.81
N GLY A 186 -9.90 2.41 -17.92
CA GLY A 186 -8.63 2.14 -17.23
C GLY A 186 -8.80 2.18 -15.71
N ILE A 187 -8.24 1.18 -15.01
CA ILE A 187 -8.39 1.04 -13.54
C ILE A 187 -7.77 2.23 -12.78
N GLN A 188 -6.78 2.90 -13.34
CA GLN A 188 -6.07 4.03 -12.71
C GLN A 188 -6.69 5.39 -13.06
N THR A 189 -7.90 5.43 -13.60
CA THR A 189 -8.61 6.69 -13.90
C THR A 189 -9.38 7.18 -12.68
N GLN A 190 -9.60 8.50 -12.60
CA GLN A 190 -10.40 9.10 -11.54
C GLN A 190 -11.82 8.51 -11.48
N ARG A 191 -12.44 8.25 -12.65
CA ARG A 191 -13.75 7.60 -12.72
C ARG A 191 -13.75 6.22 -12.06
N SER A 192 -12.75 5.38 -12.39
CA SER A 192 -12.63 4.05 -11.80
C SER A 192 -12.35 4.10 -10.29
N PHE A 193 -11.55 5.06 -9.82
CA PHE A 193 -11.34 5.28 -8.39
C PHE A 193 -12.61 5.69 -7.66
N THR A 194 -13.41 6.59 -8.23
CA THR A 194 -14.69 6.98 -7.65
C THR A 194 -15.66 5.80 -7.56
N ILE A 195 -15.77 5.02 -8.63
CA ILE A 195 -16.63 3.83 -8.64
C ILE A 195 -16.14 2.79 -7.61
N ALA A 196 -14.85 2.49 -7.60
CA ALA A 196 -14.30 1.55 -6.63
C ALA A 196 -14.54 2.02 -5.18
N GLN A 197 -14.32 3.30 -4.89
CA GLN A 197 -14.57 3.87 -3.56
C GLN A 197 -16.03 3.70 -3.14
N GLN A 198 -16.99 3.94 -4.04
CA GLN A 198 -18.42 3.76 -3.78
C GLN A 198 -18.78 2.28 -3.53
N VAL A 199 -18.26 1.37 -4.35
CA VAL A 199 -18.49 -0.07 -4.22
C VAL A 199 -17.95 -0.59 -2.89
N PHE A 200 -16.71 -0.23 -2.55
CA PHE A 200 -16.11 -0.66 -1.29
C PHE A 200 -16.78 -0.02 -0.05
N ALA A 201 -17.24 1.22 -0.14
CA ALA A 201 -18.02 1.85 0.92
C ALA A 201 -19.35 1.14 1.16
N GLU A 202 -20.06 0.74 0.08
CA GLU A 202 -21.29 -0.04 0.18
C GLU A 202 -21.06 -1.41 0.85
N TRP A 203 -20.02 -2.14 0.44
CA TRP A 203 -19.66 -3.40 1.09
C TRP A 203 -19.21 -3.24 2.54
N GLN A 204 -18.55 -2.12 2.86
CA GLN A 204 -18.20 -1.78 4.22
C GLN A 204 -19.46 -1.54 5.08
N GLN A 205 -20.45 -0.84 4.53
CA GLN A 205 -21.73 -0.63 5.21
C GLN A 205 -22.48 -1.94 5.43
N GLN A 206 -22.48 -2.85 4.45
CA GLN A 206 -23.14 -4.16 4.54
C GLN A 206 -22.49 -5.07 5.58
N SER A 207 -21.16 -5.05 5.70
CA SER A 207 -20.40 -6.04 6.47
C SER A 207 -19.80 -5.54 7.79
N GLY A 208 -19.67 -4.23 7.95
CA GLY A 208 -18.92 -3.63 9.06
C GLY A 208 -17.40 -3.91 9.04
N ARG A 209 -16.87 -4.50 7.94
CA ARG A 209 -15.46 -4.90 7.83
C ARG A 209 -14.58 -3.76 7.34
N PRO A 210 -13.28 -3.76 7.72
CA PRO A 210 -12.29 -2.87 7.14
C PRO A 210 -12.15 -3.04 5.61
N LEU A 211 -11.85 -1.96 4.90
CA LEU A 211 -11.61 -1.97 3.44
C LEU A 211 -10.53 -2.97 3.02
N SER A 212 -9.48 -3.10 3.83
CA SER A 212 -8.39 -4.06 3.62
C SER A 212 -8.91 -5.51 3.61
N HIS A 213 -9.77 -5.86 4.56
CA HIS A 213 -10.39 -7.19 4.63
C HIS A 213 -11.33 -7.42 3.45
N ILE A 214 -12.17 -6.44 3.13
CA ILE A 214 -13.10 -6.53 1.99
C ILE A 214 -12.34 -6.83 0.70
N SER A 215 -11.25 -6.09 0.41
CA SER A 215 -10.50 -6.33 -0.83
C SER A 215 -9.76 -7.66 -0.86
N GLN A 216 -9.31 -8.18 0.29
CA GLN A 216 -8.74 -9.54 0.37
C GLN A 216 -9.82 -10.61 0.16
N ILE A 217 -10.99 -10.44 0.76
CA ILE A 217 -12.12 -11.37 0.59
C ILE A 217 -12.58 -11.40 -0.87
N VAL A 218 -12.69 -10.24 -1.53
CA VAL A 218 -12.97 -10.18 -2.97
C VAL A 218 -11.92 -10.94 -3.78
N THR A 219 -10.63 -10.72 -3.50
CA THR A 219 -9.54 -11.48 -4.15
C THR A 219 -9.70 -12.98 -3.91
N PHE A 220 -9.97 -13.40 -2.68
CA PHE A 220 -10.11 -14.82 -2.32
C PHE A 220 -11.38 -15.47 -2.89
N SER A 221 -12.38 -14.69 -3.27
CA SER A 221 -13.60 -15.19 -3.91
C SER A 221 -13.45 -15.47 -5.41
N MET A 222 -12.34 -15.05 -6.01
CA MET A 222 -12.08 -15.22 -7.45
C MET A 222 -11.38 -16.54 -7.80
N GLY A 223 -10.88 -17.31 -6.83
CA GLY A 223 -10.26 -18.62 -6.99
C GLY A 223 -8.78 -18.61 -6.70
#